data_e0d264cff5aec87b256d175f7ffb4e02
#
_entry.id   e0d264cff5aec87b256d175f7ffb4e02
#
_cell.length_a   1.000
_cell.length_b   1.000
_cell.length_c   1.000
_cell.angle_alpha   90.00
_cell.angle_beta   90.00
_cell.angle_gamma   90.00
#
_symmetry.space_group_name_H-M   'P 1'
#
loop_
_entity.id
_entity.type
_entity.pdbx_description
1 polymer ?
#
loop_
_entity_poly.entity_id
_entity_poly.type
_entity_poly.pdbx_seq_one_letter_code
_entity_poly.pdbx_strand_id
1 'polypeptide(L)'
;DFANAATYNMEERYNAYNRDATSSTTPNVPVTPSAPTRGARIHLCLEADQRTSGLLDALDRANGWATFYCTPDFLESNGELLRRMAASGHAVGILAESGEDTAEQLRRGNEALYRATLGKSRLAYVPDAEKTELQALEEVGWRCLTPSMDRSDYKLESSSNASALMKRVSARRRDMSVWLGTTASAAGVKEFVSSAQREGHYCRAMTE
;
A
#
# COMPACT_ATOMS: atom_id res chain seq x y z
N ASP A 1 -20.48 -10.19 -22.31
CA ASP A 1 -20.71 -10.54 -20.89
C ASP A 1 -19.47 -10.47 -19.98
N PHE A 2 -18.38 -9.83 -20.45
CA PHE A 2 -17.19 -9.60 -19.63
C PHE A 2 -17.37 -8.51 -18.56
N ALA A 3 -18.30 -7.59 -18.74
CA ALA A 3 -18.57 -6.51 -17.78
C ALA A 3 -19.22 -7.01 -16.47
N ASN A 4 -19.98 -8.10 -16.52
CA ASN A 4 -20.66 -8.64 -15.34
C ASN A 4 -19.75 -9.43 -14.38
N ALA A 5 -18.70 -10.07 -14.88
CA ALA A 5 -17.80 -10.86 -14.04
C ALA A 5 -16.90 -10.00 -13.14
N ALA A 6 -16.45 -8.85 -13.64
CA ALA A 6 -15.62 -7.92 -12.85
C ALA A 6 -16.44 -7.19 -11.77
N THR A 7 -17.69 -6.84 -12.10
CA THR A 7 -18.61 -6.18 -11.14
C THR A 7 -19.02 -7.12 -10.02
N TYR A 8 -19.26 -8.39 -10.33
CA TYR A 8 -19.62 -9.42 -9.34
C TYR A 8 -18.49 -9.68 -8.33
N ASN A 9 -17.25 -9.72 -8.77
CA ASN A 9 -16.10 -9.89 -7.88
C ASN A 9 -15.86 -8.70 -6.95
N MET A 10 -16.16 -7.48 -7.36
CA MET A 10 -16.04 -6.30 -6.50
C MET A 10 -17.14 -6.26 -5.45
N GLU A 11 -18.37 -6.59 -5.81
CA GLU A 11 -19.51 -6.65 -4.88
C GLU A 11 -19.36 -7.77 -3.86
N GLU A 12 -18.85 -8.92 -4.26
CA GLU A 12 -18.59 -10.04 -3.35
C GLU A 12 -17.47 -9.73 -2.35
N ARG A 13 -16.39 -9.06 -2.78
CA ARG A 13 -15.30 -8.61 -1.90
C ARG A 13 -15.75 -7.48 -0.97
N TYR A 14 -16.59 -6.55 -1.45
CA TYR A 14 -17.17 -5.49 -0.64
C TYR A 14 -18.17 -6.05 0.37
N ASN A 15 -18.99 -7.00 -0.01
CA ASN A 15 -19.97 -7.66 0.85
C ASN A 15 -19.33 -8.64 1.84
N ALA A 16 -18.23 -9.29 1.51
CA ALA A 16 -17.44 -10.07 2.47
C ALA A 16 -16.85 -9.18 3.56
N TYR A 17 -16.39 -7.98 3.20
CA TYR A 17 -15.90 -6.97 4.15
C TYR A 17 -16.99 -6.46 5.10
N ASN A 18 -18.23 -6.34 4.62
CA ASN A 18 -19.37 -5.86 5.43
C ASN A 18 -20.08 -6.99 6.20
N ARG A 19 -19.97 -8.27 5.80
CA ARG A 19 -20.62 -9.37 6.51
C ARG A 19 -20.05 -9.64 7.89
N ASP A 20 -18.76 -9.34 8.11
CA ASP A 20 -18.15 -9.45 9.44
C ASP A 20 -18.61 -8.34 10.41
N ALA A 21 -19.29 -7.30 9.89
CA ALA A 21 -19.80 -6.19 10.69
C ALA A 21 -21.26 -6.37 11.20
N THR A 22 -22.01 -7.37 10.71
CA THR A 22 -23.46 -7.43 10.95
C THR A 22 -24.04 -8.78 11.43
N SER A 23 -23.22 -9.74 11.83
CA SER A 23 -23.74 -11.03 12.27
C SER A 23 -23.31 -11.38 13.70
N SER A 24 -23.99 -10.83 14.70
CA SER A 24 -24.17 -11.53 15.99
C SER A 24 -25.44 -11.05 16.68
N THR A 25 -26.53 -11.74 16.40
CA THR A 25 -27.69 -11.78 17.28
C THR A 25 -27.50 -12.92 18.29
N THR A 26 -27.00 -12.61 19.47
CA THR A 26 -27.17 -13.41 20.68
C THR A 26 -27.40 -12.48 21.85
N PRO A 27 -28.30 -12.87 22.81
CA PRO A 27 -28.88 -11.93 23.75
C PRO A 27 -27.94 -11.61 24.90
N ASN A 28 -27.78 -10.33 25.12
CA ASN A 28 -27.54 -9.59 26.35
C ASN A 28 -26.85 -10.31 27.52
N VAL A 29 -25.53 -10.27 27.51
CA VAL A 29 -24.72 -10.20 28.74
C VAL A 29 -24.02 -8.87 28.68
N PRO A 30 -24.03 -8.02 29.76
CA PRO A 30 -23.25 -6.79 29.76
C PRO A 30 -21.78 -7.16 29.83
N VAL A 31 -21.19 -7.41 28.68
CA VAL A 31 -19.75 -7.47 28.53
C VAL A 31 -19.31 -6.01 28.54
N THR A 32 -18.64 -5.60 29.59
CA THR A 32 -17.83 -4.37 29.57
C THR A 32 -17.03 -4.41 28.29
N PRO A 33 -17.18 -3.48 27.35
CA PRO A 33 -16.43 -3.50 26.13
C PRO A 33 -14.95 -3.31 26.50
N SER A 34 -14.23 -4.40 26.58
CA SER A 34 -12.80 -4.38 26.38
C SER A 34 -12.60 -3.66 25.06
N ALA A 35 -12.02 -2.47 25.08
CA ALA A 35 -11.74 -1.72 23.87
C ALA A 35 -11.05 -2.69 22.92
N PRO A 36 -11.56 -2.88 21.70
CA PRO A 36 -10.92 -3.78 20.75
C PRO A 36 -9.48 -3.32 20.65
N THR A 37 -8.56 -4.20 20.92
CA THR A 37 -7.13 -3.98 20.69
C THR A 37 -7.01 -3.88 19.19
N ARG A 38 -7.25 -2.70 18.65
CA ARG A 38 -7.26 -2.43 17.24
C ARG A 38 -5.83 -2.65 16.77
N GLY A 39 -5.60 -3.70 16.01
CA GLY A 39 -4.30 -3.96 15.44
C GLY A 39 -3.83 -2.76 14.61
N ALA A 40 -2.54 -2.53 14.58
CA ALA A 40 -1.95 -1.44 13.80
C ALA A 40 -2.20 -1.66 12.30
N ARG A 41 -2.47 -0.58 11.59
CA ARG A 41 -2.44 -0.57 10.14
C ARG A 41 -1.00 -0.38 9.67
N ILE A 42 -0.57 -1.28 8.80
CA ILE A 42 0.77 -1.26 8.24
C ILE A 42 0.63 -0.91 6.76
N HIS A 43 1.19 0.21 6.37
CA HIS A 43 1.27 0.61 4.97
C HIS A 43 2.62 0.16 4.41
N LEU A 44 2.61 -0.95 3.66
CA LEU A 44 3.78 -1.37 2.91
C LEU A 44 3.92 -0.47 1.69
N CYS A 45 5.02 0.24 1.61
CA CYS A 45 5.35 1.15 0.53
C CYS A 45 6.51 0.56 -0.27
N LEU A 46 6.25 0.24 -1.52
CA LEU A 46 7.14 -0.47 -2.42
C LEU A 46 7.45 0.39 -3.64
N GLU A 47 8.63 0.30 -4.17
CA GLU A 47 8.96 0.84 -5.48
C GLU A 47 8.62 -0.18 -6.55
N ALA A 48 7.91 0.26 -7.58
CA ALA A 48 7.53 -0.60 -8.68
C ALA A 48 8.70 -0.87 -9.63
N ASP A 49 8.93 -2.14 -9.92
CA ASP A 49 9.96 -2.61 -10.84
C ASP A 49 9.51 -3.88 -11.58
N GLN A 50 10.45 -4.56 -12.23
CA GLN A 50 10.20 -5.79 -12.99
C GLN A 50 9.59 -6.93 -12.14
N ARG A 51 9.77 -6.91 -10.81
CA ARG A 51 9.26 -7.93 -9.88
C ARG A 51 7.87 -7.65 -9.37
N THR A 52 7.31 -6.48 -9.70
CA THR A 52 6.02 -6.02 -9.20
C THR A 52 4.88 -6.99 -9.48
N SER A 53 4.86 -7.65 -10.65
CA SER A 53 3.85 -8.66 -10.95
C SER A 53 3.86 -9.82 -9.93
N GLY A 54 5.04 -10.32 -9.57
CA GLY A 54 5.19 -11.36 -8.55
C GLY A 54 4.85 -10.88 -7.14
N LEU A 55 5.09 -9.60 -6.83
CA LEU A 55 4.68 -9.00 -5.55
C LEU A 55 3.16 -8.88 -5.46
N LEU A 56 2.48 -8.51 -6.54
CA LEU A 56 1.01 -8.49 -6.61
C LEU A 56 0.43 -9.89 -6.38
N ASP A 57 0.99 -10.93 -7.02
CA ASP A 57 0.57 -12.31 -6.78
C ASP A 57 0.74 -12.74 -5.31
N ALA A 58 1.82 -12.31 -4.68
CA ALA A 58 2.09 -12.62 -3.28
C ALA A 58 1.11 -11.92 -2.33
N LEU A 59 0.81 -10.66 -2.60
CA LEU A 59 -0.16 -9.86 -1.85
C LEU A 59 -1.57 -10.41 -1.99
N ASP A 60 -1.98 -10.75 -3.22
CA ASP A 60 -3.29 -11.36 -3.49
C ASP A 60 -3.47 -12.66 -2.71
N ARG A 61 -2.46 -13.56 -2.75
CA ARG A 61 -2.49 -14.84 -2.02
C ARG A 61 -2.48 -14.67 -0.50
N ALA A 62 -1.87 -13.61 0.00
CA ALA A 62 -1.82 -13.30 1.43
C ALA A 62 -2.99 -12.41 1.88
N ASN A 63 -3.88 -12.00 0.98
CA ASN A 63 -4.98 -11.08 1.25
C ASN A 63 -4.50 -9.77 1.91
N GLY A 64 -3.47 -9.19 1.35
CA GLY A 64 -2.86 -7.94 1.81
C GLY A 64 -2.81 -6.88 0.72
N TRP A 65 -2.73 -5.62 1.12
CA TRP A 65 -2.65 -4.47 0.21
C TRP A 65 -1.41 -3.65 0.50
N ALA A 66 -0.85 -3.06 -0.55
CA ALA A 66 0.33 -2.22 -0.48
C ALA A 66 0.14 -0.95 -1.32
N THR A 67 1.05 0.00 -1.16
CA THR A 67 1.17 1.17 -2.02
C THR A 67 2.43 1.03 -2.86
N PHE A 68 2.27 1.12 -4.17
CA PHE A 68 3.38 1.07 -5.12
C PHE A 68 3.72 2.48 -5.59
N TYR A 69 4.92 2.92 -5.32
CA TYR A 69 5.44 4.17 -5.83
C TYR A 69 6.19 3.90 -7.13
N CYS A 70 5.79 4.58 -8.17
CA CYS A 70 6.24 4.36 -9.53
C CYS A 70 6.90 5.62 -10.08
N THR A 71 8.06 5.47 -10.73
CA THR A 71 8.66 6.57 -11.49
C THR A 71 7.79 6.93 -12.69
N PRO A 72 7.87 8.17 -13.21
CA PRO A 72 7.13 8.54 -14.42
C PRO A 72 7.39 7.61 -15.60
N ASP A 73 8.64 7.18 -15.81
CA ASP A 73 9.01 6.26 -16.89
C ASP A 73 8.36 4.87 -16.73
N PHE A 74 8.29 4.38 -15.48
CA PHE A 74 7.58 3.13 -15.19
C PHE A 74 6.09 3.26 -15.48
N LEU A 75 5.47 4.36 -15.09
CA LEU A 75 4.05 4.64 -15.33
C LEU A 75 3.72 4.71 -16.81
N GLU A 76 4.59 5.32 -17.62
CA GLU A 76 4.41 5.41 -19.06
C GLU A 76 4.50 4.06 -19.76
N SER A 77 5.35 3.17 -19.26
CA SER A 77 5.70 1.91 -19.92
C SER A 77 4.87 0.70 -19.46
N ASN A 78 4.14 0.79 -18.33
CA ASN A 78 3.54 -0.38 -17.69
C ASN A 78 2.02 -0.27 -17.46
N GLY A 79 1.28 0.24 -18.43
CA GLY A 79 -0.16 0.52 -18.30
C GLY A 79 -1.02 -0.69 -17.87
N GLU A 80 -0.71 -1.91 -18.33
CA GLU A 80 -1.43 -3.12 -17.89
C GLU A 80 -1.21 -3.43 -16.41
N LEU A 81 0.03 -3.27 -15.94
CA LEU A 81 0.37 -3.51 -14.55
C LEU A 81 -0.30 -2.49 -13.63
N LEU A 82 -0.39 -1.23 -14.08
CA LEU A 82 -1.10 -0.17 -13.36
C LEU A 82 -2.60 -0.49 -13.22
N ARG A 83 -3.24 -0.95 -14.29
CA ARG A 83 -4.65 -1.40 -14.23
C ARG A 83 -4.83 -2.56 -13.27
N ARG A 84 -3.89 -3.51 -13.28
CA ARG A 84 -3.90 -4.63 -12.33
C ARG A 84 -3.77 -4.16 -10.88
N MET A 85 -2.82 -3.26 -10.58
CA MET A 85 -2.67 -2.67 -9.24
C MET A 85 -3.98 -2.03 -8.77
N ALA A 86 -4.58 -1.17 -9.60
CA ALA A 86 -5.81 -0.48 -9.28
C ALA A 86 -6.98 -1.46 -9.08
N ALA A 87 -7.14 -2.44 -9.97
CA ALA A 87 -8.21 -3.44 -9.88
C ALA A 87 -8.09 -4.35 -8.65
N SER A 88 -6.87 -4.64 -8.19
CA SER A 88 -6.62 -5.42 -6.97
C SER A 88 -6.71 -4.59 -5.68
N GLY A 89 -7.00 -3.28 -5.76
CA GLY A 89 -7.17 -2.40 -4.61
C GLY A 89 -5.86 -1.92 -3.98
N HIS A 90 -4.75 -2.01 -4.70
CA HIS A 90 -3.50 -1.38 -4.31
C HIS A 90 -3.53 0.11 -4.64
N ALA A 91 -2.84 0.92 -3.86
CA ALA A 91 -2.63 2.32 -4.21
C ALA A 91 -1.39 2.47 -5.11
N VAL A 92 -1.46 3.44 -6.01
CA VAL A 92 -0.33 3.85 -6.84
C VAL A 92 0.04 5.27 -6.44
N GLY A 93 1.28 5.45 -6.00
CA GLY A 93 1.90 6.75 -5.77
C GLY A 93 2.93 7.07 -6.85
N ILE A 94 3.37 8.31 -6.90
CA ILE A 94 4.41 8.75 -7.82
C ILE A 94 5.71 8.92 -7.06
N LEU A 95 6.76 8.29 -7.57
CA LEU A 95 8.13 8.46 -7.10
C LEU A 95 8.80 9.51 -7.99
N ALA A 96 9.23 10.62 -7.39
CA ALA A 96 9.93 11.69 -8.09
C ALA A 96 11.27 11.99 -7.40
N GLU A 97 12.23 12.46 -8.17
CA GLU A 97 13.49 12.98 -7.64
C GLU A 97 13.28 14.41 -7.13
N SER A 98 13.95 14.76 -6.03
CA SER A 98 13.95 16.11 -5.48
C SER A 98 14.69 17.06 -6.42
N GLY A 99 14.16 18.29 -6.59
CA GLY A 99 14.79 19.34 -7.38
C GLY A 99 13.81 20.19 -8.18
N GLU A 100 14.34 20.95 -9.12
CA GLU A 100 13.55 21.89 -9.93
C GLU A 100 12.44 21.20 -10.76
N ASP A 101 12.66 19.97 -11.18
CA ASP A 101 11.73 19.18 -12.02
C ASP A 101 10.72 18.34 -11.25
N THR A 102 10.72 18.39 -9.92
CA THR A 102 9.86 17.52 -9.08
C THR A 102 8.39 17.67 -9.45
N ALA A 103 7.88 18.88 -9.55
CA ALA A 103 6.49 19.15 -9.90
C ALA A 103 6.13 18.62 -11.30
N GLU A 104 7.04 18.74 -12.26
CA GLU A 104 6.84 18.23 -13.62
C GLU A 104 6.86 16.69 -13.65
N GLN A 105 7.74 16.05 -12.91
CA GLN A 105 7.77 14.59 -12.77
C GLN A 105 6.44 14.07 -12.20
N LEU A 106 5.92 14.73 -11.14
CA LEU A 106 4.64 14.37 -10.54
C LEU A 106 3.47 14.57 -11.51
N ARG A 107 3.46 15.67 -12.28
CA ARG A 107 2.46 15.93 -13.31
C ARG A 107 2.49 14.87 -14.41
N ARG A 108 3.68 14.58 -14.95
CA ARG A 108 3.93 13.58 -16.00
C ARG A 108 3.49 12.19 -15.54
N GLY A 109 3.85 11.80 -14.31
CA GLY A 109 3.42 10.54 -13.72
C GLY A 109 1.90 10.44 -13.61
N ASN A 110 1.22 11.49 -13.16
CA ASN A 110 -0.24 11.51 -13.09
C ASN A 110 -0.94 11.45 -14.45
N GLU A 111 -0.36 12.03 -15.48
CA GLU A 111 -0.88 11.92 -16.84
C GLU A 111 -0.76 10.48 -17.36
N ALA A 112 0.37 9.83 -17.11
CA ALA A 112 0.57 8.44 -17.48
C ALA A 112 -0.40 7.50 -16.72
N LEU A 113 -0.56 7.71 -15.41
CA LEU A 113 -1.49 6.96 -14.58
C LEU A 113 -2.93 7.14 -15.06
N TYR A 114 -3.33 8.38 -15.37
CA TYR A 114 -4.66 8.68 -15.88
C TYR A 114 -4.94 8.01 -17.21
N ARG A 115 -3.98 8.00 -18.15
CA ARG A 115 -4.12 7.28 -19.42
C ARG A 115 -4.33 5.79 -19.24
N ALA A 116 -3.72 5.20 -18.21
CA ALA A 116 -3.80 3.77 -17.97
C ALA A 116 -5.08 3.37 -17.20
N THR A 117 -5.49 4.15 -16.20
CA THR A 117 -6.50 3.75 -15.19
C THR A 117 -7.71 4.66 -15.12
N LEU A 118 -7.71 5.80 -15.79
CA LEU A 118 -8.67 6.91 -15.69
C LEU A 118 -8.73 7.54 -14.29
N GLY A 119 -7.78 7.18 -13.42
CA GLY A 119 -7.59 7.76 -12.09
C GLY A 119 -6.30 8.57 -12.01
N LYS A 120 -6.25 9.48 -11.03
CA LYS A 120 -5.04 10.22 -10.67
C LYS A 120 -4.68 9.88 -9.24
N SER A 121 -3.42 10.10 -8.86
CA SER A 121 -2.95 9.93 -7.49
C SER A 121 -2.55 11.27 -6.89
N ARG A 122 -2.74 11.40 -5.59
CA ARG A 122 -2.17 12.46 -4.77
C ARG A 122 -1.02 11.98 -3.90
N LEU A 123 -0.69 10.70 -3.98
CA LEU A 123 0.41 10.13 -3.21
C LEU A 123 1.73 10.37 -3.93
N ALA A 124 2.66 11.01 -3.26
CA ALA A 124 4.01 11.25 -3.77
C ALA A 124 5.06 10.73 -2.79
N TYR A 125 6.16 10.26 -3.31
CA TYR A 125 7.37 10.02 -2.55
C TYR A 125 8.54 10.71 -3.26
N VAL A 126 9.18 11.62 -2.55
CA VAL A 126 10.32 12.39 -3.03
C VAL A 126 11.43 12.15 -2.01
N PRO A 127 12.27 11.11 -2.21
CA PRO A 127 13.40 10.88 -1.33
C PRO A 127 14.34 12.08 -1.37
N ASP A 128 14.98 12.35 -0.24
CA ASP A 128 15.97 13.43 -0.08
C ASP A 128 15.42 14.86 -0.28
N ALA A 129 14.09 15.03 -0.40
CA ALA A 129 13.47 16.34 -0.48
C ALA A 129 13.60 17.09 0.85
N GLU A 130 13.89 18.37 0.77
CA GLU A 130 13.89 19.26 1.92
C GLU A 130 12.45 19.44 2.46
N LYS A 131 12.35 19.76 3.74
CA LYS A 131 11.06 19.98 4.39
C LYS A 131 10.24 21.10 3.70
N THR A 132 10.90 22.14 3.20
CA THR A 132 10.28 23.24 2.47
C THR A 132 9.67 22.78 1.14
N GLU A 133 10.35 21.90 0.43
CA GLU A 133 9.84 21.29 -0.81
C GLU A 133 8.62 20.41 -0.53
N LEU A 134 8.70 19.55 0.47
CA LEU A 134 7.56 18.71 0.87
C LEU A 134 6.35 19.55 1.27
N GLN A 135 6.54 20.63 2.03
CA GLN A 135 5.46 21.56 2.40
C GLN A 135 4.83 22.22 1.16
N ALA A 136 5.64 22.68 0.21
CA ALA A 136 5.12 23.28 -1.02
C ALA A 136 4.29 22.27 -1.84
N LEU A 137 4.70 21.01 -1.89
CA LEU A 137 3.92 19.95 -2.54
C LEU A 137 2.61 19.66 -1.81
N GLU A 138 2.63 19.67 -0.48
CA GLU A 138 1.42 19.46 0.35
C GLU A 138 0.42 20.62 0.19
N GLU A 139 0.89 21.85 0.06
CA GLU A 139 0.04 23.03 -0.18
C GLU A 139 -0.72 22.96 -1.51
N VAL A 140 -0.15 22.32 -2.52
CA VAL A 140 -0.84 22.09 -3.80
C VAL A 140 -1.59 20.76 -3.86
N GLY A 141 -1.71 20.06 -2.72
CA GLY A 141 -2.60 18.90 -2.52
C GLY A 141 -1.95 17.53 -2.67
N TRP A 142 -0.63 17.44 -2.74
CA TRP A 142 0.07 16.17 -2.66
C TRP A 142 0.12 15.65 -1.21
N ARG A 143 0.13 14.35 -1.06
CA ARG A 143 0.40 13.66 0.21
C ARG A 143 1.76 12.99 0.11
N CYS A 144 2.75 13.66 0.66
CA CYS A 144 4.12 13.19 0.61
C CYS A 144 4.36 12.08 1.64
N LEU A 145 4.92 10.96 1.17
CA LEU A 145 5.30 9.86 2.07
C LEU A 145 6.48 10.29 2.94
N THR A 146 6.27 10.25 4.23
CA THR A 146 7.34 10.29 5.24
C THR A 146 7.35 8.93 5.93
N PRO A 147 8.27 8.03 5.59
CA PRO A 147 8.25 6.68 6.11
C PRO A 147 8.50 6.65 7.63
N SER A 148 7.73 5.86 8.35
CA SER A 148 8.00 5.58 9.77
C SER A 148 9.19 4.64 9.96
N MET A 149 9.48 3.86 8.93
CA MET A 149 10.61 2.92 8.82
C MET A 149 11.01 2.86 7.34
N ASP A 150 12.29 2.86 7.05
CA ASP A 150 12.78 2.81 5.69
C ASP A 150 13.74 1.63 5.41
N ARG A 151 14.09 1.44 4.13
CA ARG A 151 14.93 0.35 3.64
C ARG A 151 16.36 0.34 4.20
N SER A 152 16.84 1.45 4.74
CA SER A 152 18.17 1.49 5.36
C SER A 152 18.23 0.64 6.60
N ASP A 153 17.10 0.54 7.31
CA ASP A 153 16.97 -0.23 8.54
C ASP A 153 16.44 -1.65 8.31
N TYR A 154 15.68 -1.86 7.21
CA TYR A 154 14.93 -3.11 7.02
C TYR A 154 14.84 -3.52 5.56
N LYS A 155 14.96 -4.83 5.35
CA LYS A 155 14.75 -5.47 4.05
C LYS A 155 13.66 -6.53 4.18
N LEU A 156 13.02 -6.85 3.09
CA LEU A 156 12.00 -7.90 3.04
C LEU A 156 12.32 -8.92 1.92
N GLU A 157 13.59 -9.27 1.83
CA GLU A 157 14.14 -10.14 0.77
C GLU A 157 13.81 -11.62 0.99
N SER A 158 13.50 -12.01 2.23
CA SER A 158 13.25 -13.40 2.60
C SER A 158 12.22 -13.53 3.72
N SER A 159 11.75 -14.75 3.94
CA SER A 159 10.84 -15.04 5.06
C SER A 159 11.47 -14.79 6.44
N SER A 160 12.78 -14.95 6.56
CA SER A 160 13.50 -14.64 7.82
C SER A 160 13.52 -13.13 8.11
N ASN A 161 13.69 -12.30 7.07
CA ASN A 161 13.59 -10.85 7.19
C ASN A 161 12.16 -10.42 7.59
N ALA A 162 11.12 -11.11 7.12
CA ALA A 162 9.75 -10.85 7.49
C ALA A 162 9.52 -10.95 9.00
N SER A 163 10.07 -11.98 9.64
CA SER A 163 9.98 -12.16 11.09
C SER A 163 10.72 -11.07 11.87
N ALA A 164 11.87 -10.62 11.40
CA ALA A 164 12.62 -9.54 12.02
C ALA A 164 11.86 -8.20 11.92
N LEU A 165 11.31 -7.89 10.75
CA LEU A 165 10.49 -6.70 10.54
C LEU A 165 9.21 -6.75 11.40
N MET A 166 8.56 -7.91 11.48
CA MET A 166 7.34 -8.06 12.27
C MET A 166 7.57 -7.77 13.75
N LYS A 167 8.66 -8.25 14.34
CA LYS A 167 9.03 -7.92 15.74
C LYS A 167 9.13 -6.42 15.98
N ARG A 168 9.65 -5.67 15.01
CA ARG A 168 9.79 -4.21 15.11
C ARG A 168 8.43 -3.50 14.97
N VAL A 169 7.58 -3.98 14.09
CA VAL A 169 6.22 -3.46 13.90
C VAL A 169 5.40 -3.68 15.17
N SER A 170 5.40 -4.89 15.71
CA SER A 170 4.63 -5.24 16.91
C SER A 170 5.08 -4.45 18.15
N ALA A 171 6.37 -4.12 18.25
CA ALA A 171 6.88 -3.30 19.34
C ALA A 171 6.34 -1.86 19.33
N ARG A 172 5.97 -1.32 18.18
CA ARG A 172 5.50 0.07 18.04
C ARG A 172 4.02 0.27 18.30
N ARG A 173 3.19 -0.75 18.13
CA ARG A 173 1.73 -0.77 18.41
C ARG A 173 0.93 0.43 17.87
N ARG A 174 1.31 0.98 16.73
CA ARG A 174 0.65 2.12 16.08
C ARG A 174 0.66 1.97 14.57
N ASP A 175 -0.26 2.65 13.90
CA ASP A 175 -0.27 2.74 12.44
C ASP A 175 1.08 3.28 11.93
N MET A 176 1.59 2.69 10.85
CA MET A 176 2.91 3.02 10.34
C MET A 176 3.02 2.80 8.84
N SER A 177 3.91 3.55 8.21
CA SER A 177 4.36 3.34 6.84
C SER A 177 5.78 2.76 6.84
N VAL A 178 5.98 1.72 6.05
CA VAL A 178 7.27 1.04 5.89
C VAL A 178 7.72 1.16 4.44
N TRP A 179 8.78 1.92 4.21
CA TRP A 179 9.38 2.03 2.89
C TRP A 179 10.39 0.92 2.66
N LEU A 180 10.15 0.08 1.69
CA LEU A 180 11.00 -1.04 1.33
C LEU A 180 11.71 -0.83 -0.02
N GLY A 181 11.30 0.17 -0.79
CA GLY A 181 11.82 0.39 -2.14
C GLY A 181 11.75 -0.90 -2.96
N THR A 182 12.86 -1.26 -3.57
CA THR A 182 13.01 -2.47 -4.38
C THR A 182 13.55 -3.68 -3.58
N THR A 183 13.67 -3.60 -2.25
CA THR A 183 14.27 -4.70 -1.45
C THR A 183 13.29 -5.80 -1.03
N ALA A 184 12.05 -5.76 -1.51
CA ALA A 184 11.03 -6.74 -1.18
C ALA A 184 11.03 -7.92 -2.19
N SER A 185 10.87 -9.13 -1.69
CA SER A 185 10.60 -10.33 -2.48
C SER A 185 9.17 -10.83 -2.27
N ALA A 186 8.65 -11.58 -3.22
CA ALA A 186 7.32 -12.20 -3.12
C ALA A 186 7.20 -13.10 -1.88
N ALA A 187 8.24 -13.87 -1.56
CA ALA A 187 8.26 -14.73 -0.38
C ALA A 187 8.28 -13.93 0.93
N GLY A 188 9.09 -12.86 0.99
CA GLY A 188 9.16 -11.97 2.14
C GLY A 188 7.84 -11.24 2.39
N VAL A 189 7.25 -10.68 1.35
CA VAL A 189 5.96 -9.97 1.43
C VAL A 189 4.84 -10.90 1.89
N LYS A 190 4.72 -12.09 1.28
CA LYS A 190 3.72 -13.09 1.67
C LYS A 190 3.84 -13.47 3.15
N GLU A 191 5.05 -13.79 3.60
CA GLU A 191 5.27 -14.17 5.00
C GLU A 191 5.01 -13.02 5.97
N PHE A 192 5.42 -11.80 5.62
CA PHE A 192 5.18 -10.62 6.44
C PHE A 192 3.69 -10.35 6.61
N VAL A 193 2.93 -10.32 5.50
CA VAL A 193 1.48 -10.09 5.53
C VAL A 193 0.77 -11.16 6.35
N SER A 194 1.12 -12.44 6.14
CA SER A 194 0.54 -13.55 6.90
C SER A 194 0.87 -13.47 8.39
N SER A 195 2.08 -13.05 8.75
CA SER A 195 2.49 -12.85 10.14
C SER A 195 1.76 -11.67 10.78
N ALA A 196 1.63 -10.56 10.05
CA ALA A 196 0.89 -9.40 10.51
C ALA A 196 -0.57 -9.76 10.85
N GLN A 197 -1.23 -10.51 9.98
CA GLN A 197 -2.61 -10.96 10.21
C GLN A 197 -2.72 -11.89 11.43
N ARG A 198 -1.78 -12.82 11.62
CA ARG A 198 -1.76 -13.70 12.81
C ARG A 198 -1.61 -12.91 14.12
N GLU A 199 -0.93 -11.76 14.08
CA GLU A 199 -0.77 -10.86 15.23
C GLU A 199 -1.89 -9.80 15.33
N GLY A 200 -2.91 -9.88 14.47
CA GLY A 200 -4.06 -8.96 14.48
C GLY A 200 -3.78 -7.60 13.82
N HIS A 201 -2.70 -7.47 13.06
CA HIS A 201 -2.39 -6.29 12.27
C HIS A 201 -2.93 -6.39 10.84
N TYR A 202 -2.99 -5.27 10.13
CA TYR A 202 -3.55 -5.21 8.78
C TYR A 202 -2.59 -4.50 7.82
N CYS A 203 -2.20 -5.18 6.74
CA CYS A 203 -1.52 -4.52 5.63
C CYS A 203 -2.55 -3.84 4.72
N ARG A 204 -2.50 -2.53 4.59
CA ARG A 204 -3.43 -1.72 3.82
C ARG A 204 -2.69 -0.76 2.89
N ALA A 205 -3.27 -0.51 1.72
CA ALA A 205 -2.82 0.58 0.86
C ALA A 205 -3.01 1.93 1.58
N MET A 206 -2.18 2.90 1.27
CA MET A 206 -2.41 4.28 1.72
C MET A 206 -3.66 4.83 1.04
N THR A 207 -4.39 5.66 1.75
CA THR A 207 -5.53 6.40 1.20
C THR A 207 -5.13 7.84 0.94
N GLU A 208 -5.67 8.42 -0.11
CA GLU A 208 -5.53 9.83 -0.44
C GLU A 208 -6.21 10.75 0.57
#